data_bc3c82e5f8d5b393f4e3cd12995066e4
#
_entry.id   bc3c82e5f8d5b393f4e3cd12995066e4
#
_cell.length_a   1.000
_cell.length_b   1.000
_cell.length_c   1.000
_cell.angle_alpha   90.00
_cell.angle_beta   90.00
_cell.angle_gamma   90.00
#
_symmetry.space_group_name_H-M   'P 1'
#
loop_
_entity.id
_entity.type
_entity.pdbx_description
1 polymer ?
#
loop_
_entity_poly.entity_id
_entity_poly.type
_entity_poly.pdbx_seq_one_letter_code
_entity_poly.pdbx_strand_id
1 'polypeptide(L)'
;MIHSKRSEHGVRRMRFWYFLVIALMPGLISPSGTLLLGQQPQETPSATTPPPISTTPHVEAITSMRSQKVESPAAVPPHKQNYEFKVTSGDWVDTGVHLAAGEIASFTVSGDLTLADGRKSTADGLDRGWKDLIRQFPLNSAKVGALVGRVSDIGASVPFSIGAAGQVTMPTTGKLFLRANLSSDLTATGEYKVNVKFTEPQKFKTNVLAAPASSPISTLITPANFDTIPRRVTDTASGNGNPGDMVNFALVGTEQEVKDAFKAAGWVAVDKSVQDAILSGLMATLNREAYTAMPMSTLYLFDRPQDMSYARADPLLVAAERHHLRVWKSDQMIDGRPLWVGSATHDIGFEKDQRTGGVTHKIDPEIDKERDYILQSFDAAGVYSSAAYVMPSNPMQEARTATGGSFHSDGRIVVMALK
;
A
#
# COMPACT_ATOMS: atom_id res chain seq x y z
N MET A 1 -43.78 2.48 -58.92
CA MET A 1 -44.54 1.86 -57.82
C MET A 1 -43.70 0.80 -57.22
N ILE A 2 -43.09 1.06 -56.09
CA ILE A 2 -42.73 0.11 -55.02
C ILE A 2 -42.23 0.97 -53.83
N HIS A 3 -42.99 0.94 -52.76
CA HIS A 3 -42.71 1.64 -51.48
C HIS A 3 -41.56 0.97 -50.75
N SER A 4 -40.57 1.77 -50.34
CA SER A 4 -39.54 1.39 -49.36
C SER A 4 -39.92 1.93 -47.99
N LYS A 5 -40.24 1.04 -47.07
CA LYS A 5 -40.45 1.35 -45.64
C LYS A 5 -39.08 1.55 -44.96
N ARG A 6 -38.84 2.72 -44.38
CA ARG A 6 -37.79 2.97 -43.39
C ARG A 6 -38.20 2.32 -42.08
N SER A 7 -37.33 1.47 -41.51
CA SER A 7 -37.44 0.98 -40.14
C SER A 7 -36.55 1.83 -39.26
N GLU A 8 -37.15 2.54 -38.33
CA GLU A 8 -36.48 3.22 -37.25
C GLU A 8 -36.10 2.18 -36.18
N HIS A 9 -34.80 1.99 -35.95
CA HIS A 9 -34.30 1.23 -34.80
C HIS A 9 -34.02 2.18 -33.66
N GLY A 10 -34.94 2.17 -32.69
CA GLY A 10 -34.80 2.87 -31.42
C GLY A 10 -33.66 2.29 -30.57
N VAL A 11 -32.72 3.15 -30.21
CA VAL A 11 -31.65 2.82 -29.27
C VAL A 11 -32.26 2.74 -27.87
N ARG A 12 -32.48 1.55 -27.37
CA ARG A 12 -32.84 1.30 -25.96
C ARG A 12 -31.61 1.57 -25.11
N ARG A 13 -31.63 2.66 -24.32
CA ARG A 13 -30.71 2.89 -23.22
C ARG A 13 -30.95 1.86 -22.12
N MET A 14 -30.02 0.92 -21.96
CA MET A 14 -30.01 -0.04 -20.88
C MET A 14 -29.49 0.67 -19.61
N ARG A 15 -30.41 0.98 -18.69
CA ARG A 15 -30.08 1.47 -17.35
C ARG A 15 -29.67 0.26 -16.50
N PHE A 16 -28.39 0.14 -16.15
CA PHE A 16 -27.91 -0.81 -15.16
C PHE A 16 -28.30 -0.31 -13.77
N TRP A 17 -29.12 -1.08 -13.09
CA TRP A 17 -29.43 -0.92 -11.67
C TRP A 17 -28.38 -1.68 -10.87
N TYR A 18 -27.59 -0.96 -10.07
CA TYR A 18 -26.77 -1.57 -9.02
C TYR A 18 -27.66 -1.84 -7.82
N PHE A 19 -27.87 -3.09 -7.48
CA PHE A 19 -28.50 -3.47 -6.21
C PHE A 19 -27.45 -3.35 -5.10
N LEU A 20 -27.58 -2.32 -4.29
CA LEU A 20 -26.88 -2.16 -3.02
C LEU A 20 -27.70 -2.90 -1.95
N VAL A 21 -27.20 -4.00 -1.41
CA VAL A 21 -27.82 -4.68 -0.26
C VAL A 21 -27.35 -3.92 0.99
N ILE A 22 -28.22 -3.04 1.50
CA ILE A 22 -28.04 -2.41 2.82
C ILE A 22 -28.76 -3.31 3.82
N ALA A 23 -28.03 -3.96 4.71
CA ALA A 23 -28.59 -4.64 5.88
C ALA A 23 -28.92 -3.59 6.96
N LEU A 24 -30.20 -3.39 7.23
CA LEU A 24 -30.72 -2.60 8.34
C LEU A 24 -30.55 -3.39 9.66
N MET A 25 -29.83 -2.81 10.60
CA MET A 25 -29.89 -3.23 12.00
C MET A 25 -30.90 -2.35 12.76
N PRO A 26 -31.82 -2.92 13.57
CA PRO A 26 -32.73 -2.13 14.40
C PRO A 26 -32.06 -1.60 15.65
N GLY A 27 -32.22 -0.32 15.91
CA GLY A 27 -31.74 0.36 17.11
C GLY A 27 -32.55 -0.02 18.36
N LEU A 28 -31.86 -0.20 19.47
CA LEU A 28 -32.41 -0.23 20.80
C LEU A 28 -32.16 1.13 21.46
N ILE A 29 -33.26 1.87 21.71
CA ILE A 29 -33.29 3.08 22.51
C ILE A 29 -33.52 2.66 23.95
N SER A 30 -32.71 3.14 24.89
CA SER A 30 -33.02 3.13 26.33
C SER A 30 -32.78 4.52 26.94
N PRO A 31 -33.66 4.97 27.84
CA PRO A 31 -33.66 6.36 28.31
C PRO A 31 -32.92 6.55 29.63
N SER A 32 -32.33 7.72 29.74
CA SER A 32 -32.18 8.59 30.90
C SER A 32 -31.66 8.07 32.25
N GLY A 33 -30.53 8.59 32.66
CA GLY A 33 -30.06 8.64 34.04
C GLY A 33 -29.02 9.74 34.19
N THR A 34 -29.48 10.94 34.59
CA THR A 34 -28.61 12.09 34.91
C THR A 34 -27.98 11.89 36.29
N LEU A 35 -26.65 11.83 36.34
CA LEU A 35 -25.90 12.03 37.60
C LEU A 35 -24.85 13.12 37.38
N LEU A 36 -25.10 14.27 37.97
CA LEU A 36 -24.12 15.34 38.10
C LEU A 36 -23.09 14.95 39.14
N LEU A 37 -21.85 14.75 38.70
CA LEU A 37 -20.67 14.75 39.58
C LEU A 37 -19.68 15.77 39.03
N GLY A 38 -19.25 16.70 39.91
CA GLY A 38 -18.44 17.83 39.57
C GLY A 38 -17.11 17.44 38.93
N GLN A 39 -16.85 18.01 37.76
CA GLN A 39 -15.56 17.99 37.13
C GLN A 39 -14.72 19.15 37.63
N GLN A 40 -13.55 18.85 38.23
CA GLN A 40 -12.47 19.80 38.35
C GLN A 40 -11.93 20.17 36.97
N PRO A 41 -11.48 21.40 36.74
CA PRO A 41 -10.88 21.79 35.47
C PRO A 41 -9.58 20.98 35.25
N GLN A 42 -9.57 20.10 34.29
CA GLN A 42 -8.34 19.52 33.77
C GLN A 42 -7.60 20.61 32.98
N GLU A 43 -6.42 20.99 33.43
CA GLU A 43 -5.51 21.80 32.64
C GLU A 43 -5.20 21.08 31.35
N THR A 44 -5.63 21.63 30.22
CA THR A 44 -5.26 21.20 28.89
C THR A 44 -3.76 21.41 28.74
N PRO A 45 -2.97 20.38 28.33
CA PRO A 45 -1.58 20.59 28.00
C PRO A 45 -1.51 21.64 26.88
N SER A 46 -0.74 22.69 27.11
CA SER A 46 -0.47 23.73 26.12
C SER A 46 0.06 23.05 24.85
N ALA A 47 -0.76 23.08 23.79
CA ALA A 47 -0.33 22.62 22.48
C ALA A 47 0.83 23.51 22.04
N THR A 48 2.04 23.00 22.14
CA THR A 48 3.20 23.61 21.50
C THR A 48 2.94 23.59 20.00
N THR A 49 2.60 24.76 19.46
CA THR A 49 2.49 24.97 18.00
C THR A 49 3.84 24.55 17.39
N PRO A 50 3.87 23.60 16.46
CA PRO A 50 5.12 23.25 15.81
C PRO A 50 5.72 24.51 15.16
N PRO A 51 7.06 24.63 15.11
CA PRO A 51 7.69 25.79 14.49
C PRO A 51 7.21 25.92 13.04
N PRO A 52 7.05 27.15 12.53
CA PRO A 52 6.60 27.36 11.15
C PRO A 52 7.59 26.69 10.20
N ILE A 53 7.06 25.85 9.32
CA ILE A 53 7.84 25.17 8.28
C ILE A 53 8.36 26.24 7.33
N SER A 54 9.69 26.27 7.09
CA SER A 54 10.29 27.18 6.13
C SER A 54 9.75 26.89 4.73
N THR A 55 9.14 27.89 4.10
CA THR A 55 8.67 27.82 2.71
C THR A 55 9.73 28.30 1.71
N THR A 56 10.93 28.64 2.18
CA THR A 56 12.03 29.04 1.29
C THR A 56 12.49 27.83 0.47
N PRO A 57 12.63 27.97 -0.87
CA PRO A 57 13.11 26.89 -1.72
C PRO A 57 14.48 26.36 -1.28
N HIS A 58 14.59 25.07 -1.01
CA HIS A 58 15.84 24.42 -0.59
C HIS A 58 15.81 22.91 -0.85
N VAL A 59 16.97 22.29 -0.72
CA VAL A 59 17.14 20.85 -0.76
C VAL A 59 17.75 20.39 0.57
N GLU A 60 17.12 19.42 1.21
CA GLU A 60 17.55 18.80 2.45
C GLU A 60 17.93 17.33 2.19
N ALA A 61 19.20 17.00 2.40
CA ALA A 61 19.63 15.61 2.27
C ALA A 61 18.97 14.74 3.34
N ILE A 62 18.36 13.63 2.91
CA ILE A 62 17.88 12.62 3.84
C ILE A 62 19.06 11.69 4.11
N THR A 63 19.55 11.74 5.33
CA THR A 63 20.43 10.69 5.82
C THR A 63 19.58 9.45 5.98
N SER A 64 19.75 8.46 5.09
CA SER A 64 19.06 7.17 5.21
C SER A 64 19.08 6.73 6.67
N MET A 65 17.95 6.25 7.19
CA MET A 65 17.93 5.67 8.55
C MET A 65 18.98 4.55 8.67
N ARG A 66 19.40 3.96 7.54
CA ARG A 66 20.55 3.06 7.46
C ARG A 66 21.92 3.77 7.59
N SER A 67 22.03 5.08 7.29
CA SER A 67 23.33 5.79 7.27
C SER A 67 23.74 6.38 8.62
N GLN A 68 22.88 6.34 9.64
CA GLN A 68 23.29 6.75 11.00
C GLN A 68 24.25 5.73 11.66
N LYS A 69 24.50 4.60 11.00
CA LYS A 69 25.54 3.66 11.36
C LYS A 69 26.17 3.13 10.07
N VAL A 70 27.37 3.63 9.72
CA VAL A 70 28.26 2.95 8.77
C VAL A 70 28.82 1.72 9.50
N GLU A 71 27.96 0.79 9.76
CA GLU A 71 28.25 -0.62 9.93
C GLU A 71 27.52 -1.29 8.76
N SER A 72 28.12 -2.32 8.17
CA SER A 72 27.58 -3.24 7.16
C SER A 72 26.06 -3.32 7.13
N PRO A 73 25.37 -3.57 5.96
CA PRO A 73 23.93 -3.52 5.81
C PRO A 73 23.27 -3.92 7.12
N ALA A 74 22.48 -3.02 7.70
CA ALA A 74 22.11 -3.04 9.12
C ALA A 74 21.84 -4.49 9.51
N ALA A 75 22.77 -5.06 10.26
CA ALA A 75 22.69 -6.46 10.64
C ALA A 75 21.33 -6.57 11.33
N VAL A 76 20.41 -7.31 10.71
CA VAL A 76 19.17 -7.72 11.37
C VAL A 76 19.59 -8.13 12.77
N PRO A 77 18.99 -7.59 13.84
CA PRO A 77 19.44 -7.88 15.20
C PRO A 77 19.62 -9.37 15.33
N PRO A 78 20.74 -9.86 15.87
CA PRO A 78 20.97 -11.29 15.99
C PRO A 78 19.79 -11.91 16.73
N HIS A 79 19.09 -12.78 16.07
CA HIS A 79 17.98 -13.53 16.68
C HIS A 79 18.37 -14.99 16.89
N LYS A 80 17.60 -15.70 17.72
CA LYS A 80 17.80 -17.14 17.94
C LYS A 80 17.59 -17.91 16.63
N GLN A 81 18.21 -19.06 16.50
CA GLN A 81 17.99 -19.92 15.33
C GLN A 81 16.65 -20.68 15.39
N ASN A 82 16.09 -20.89 16.58
CA ASN A 82 14.87 -21.66 16.78
C ASN A 82 13.89 -20.87 17.65
N TYR A 83 12.63 -20.89 17.25
CA TYR A 83 11.52 -20.26 17.96
C TYR A 83 10.30 -21.17 17.96
N GLU A 84 9.45 -20.97 18.97
CA GLU A 84 8.12 -21.57 19.03
C GLU A 84 7.09 -20.43 19.18
N PHE A 85 6.07 -20.44 18.34
CA PHE A 85 4.98 -19.47 18.36
C PHE A 85 3.63 -20.19 18.45
N LYS A 86 2.62 -19.47 18.95
CA LYS A 86 1.23 -19.91 18.97
C LYS A 86 0.39 -19.01 18.08
N VAL A 87 -0.41 -19.61 17.24
CA VAL A 87 -1.38 -18.93 16.38
C VAL A 87 -2.76 -19.47 16.72
N THR A 88 -3.58 -18.65 17.37
CA THR A 88 -4.89 -19.05 17.93
C THR A 88 -6.09 -18.49 17.16
N SER A 89 -5.88 -17.52 16.28
CA SER A 89 -6.99 -16.80 15.64
C SER A 89 -6.67 -16.36 14.22
N GLY A 90 -7.64 -15.70 13.62
CA GLY A 90 -7.49 -15.01 12.33
C GLY A 90 -6.76 -13.66 12.41
N ASP A 91 -6.14 -13.28 13.52
CA ASP A 91 -5.36 -12.04 13.63
C ASP A 91 -3.87 -12.28 13.37
N TRP A 92 -3.16 -11.24 12.95
CA TRP A 92 -1.72 -11.31 12.76
C TRP A 92 -0.99 -11.34 14.10
N VAL A 93 -0.27 -12.40 14.36
CA VAL A 93 0.61 -12.55 15.54
C VAL A 93 1.98 -11.95 15.20
N ASP A 94 2.35 -10.86 15.88
CA ASP A 94 3.72 -10.31 15.81
C ASP A 94 4.67 -11.25 16.54
N THR A 95 5.60 -11.85 15.82
CA THR A 95 6.57 -12.79 16.39
C THR A 95 7.71 -12.09 17.13
N GLY A 96 7.87 -10.77 16.95
CA GLY A 96 9.00 -10.00 17.43
C GLY A 96 10.33 -10.34 16.74
N VAL A 97 10.34 -11.25 15.75
CA VAL A 97 11.55 -11.66 15.05
C VAL A 97 11.72 -10.81 13.80
N HIS A 98 12.85 -10.12 13.72
CA HIS A 98 13.24 -9.32 12.58
C HIS A 98 14.14 -10.14 11.66
N LEU A 99 13.80 -10.23 10.38
CA LEU A 99 14.43 -11.09 9.38
C LEU A 99 15.02 -10.27 8.23
N ALA A 100 16.10 -10.77 7.63
CA ALA A 100 16.65 -10.20 6.42
C ALA A 100 16.01 -10.81 5.17
N ALA A 101 15.90 -10.01 4.10
CA ALA A 101 15.56 -10.54 2.78
C ALA A 101 16.54 -11.66 2.36
N GLY A 102 16.02 -12.78 1.85
CA GLY A 102 16.82 -13.94 1.48
C GLY A 102 17.11 -14.91 2.62
N GLU A 103 16.79 -14.56 3.87
CA GLU A 103 16.89 -15.49 4.99
C GLU A 103 15.88 -16.65 4.83
N ILE A 104 16.29 -17.86 5.22
CA ILE A 104 15.47 -19.04 5.03
C ILE A 104 14.88 -19.47 6.38
N ALA A 105 13.54 -19.55 6.43
CA ALA A 105 12.80 -20.09 7.57
C ALA A 105 12.23 -21.47 7.22
N SER A 106 12.51 -22.46 8.06
CA SER A 106 11.93 -23.80 7.99
C SER A 106 10.88 -23.93 9.09
N PHE A 107 9.64 -24.19 8.71
CA PHE A 107 8.49 -24.28 9.60
C PHE A 107 8.10 -25.75 9.83
N THR A 108 7.68 -26.06 11.06
CA THR A 108 7.01 -27.29 11.43
C THR A 108 5.85 -26.94 12.35
N VAL A 109 4.64 -27.29 11.97
CA VAL A 109 3.42 -26.84 12.63
C VAL A 109 2.60 -28.03 13.08
N SER A 110 2.09 -27.99 14.32
CA SER A 110 1.18 -28.99 14.89
C SER A 110 -0.04 -28.30 15.51
N GLY A 111 -1.07 -29.09 15.81
CA GLY A 111 -2.34 -28.61 16.34
C GLY A 111 -3.39 -28.39 15.26
N ASP A 112 -4.60 -28.06 15.70
CA ASP A 112 -5.78 -27.93 14.86
C ASP A 112 -6.58 -26.69 15.23
N LEU A 113 -7.29 -26.13 14.23
CA LEU A 113 -8.34 -25.15 14.43
C LEU A 113 -9.71 -25.77 14.14
N THR A 114 -10.68 -25.46 14.99
CA THR A 114 -12.09 -25.76 14.74
C THR A 114 -12.78 -24.46 14.36
N LEU A 115 -13.24 -24.38 13.12
CA LEU A 115 -13.96 -23.23 12.59
C LEU A 115 -15.36 -23.13 13.20
N ALA A 116 -15.94 -21.93 13.25
CA ALA A 116 -17.29 -21.70 13.79
C ALA A 116 -18.38 -22.52 13.09
N ASP A 117 -18.16 -22.96 11.86
CA ASP A 117 -19.05 -23.85 11.11
C ASP A 117 -18.80 -25.34 11.37
N GLY A 118 -17.95 -25.69 12.34
CA GLY A 118 -17.63 -27.04 12.79
C GLY A 118 -16.55 -27.76 11.98
N ARG A 119 -16.03 -27.18 10.90
CA ARG A 119 -14.92 -27.78 10.13
C ARG A 119 -13.62 -27.72 10.94
N LYS A 120 -12.81 -28.78 10.86
CA LYS A 120 -11.49 -28.82 11.49
C LYS A 120 -10.41 -28.62 10.45
N SER A 121 -9.46 -27.74 10.74
CA SER A 121 -8.34 -27.40 9.86
C SER A 121 -7.01 -27.69 10.53
N THR A 122 -6.12 -28.38 9.84
CA THR A 122 -4.67 -28.36 10.15
C THR A 122 -4.04 -27.12 9.54
N ALA A 123 -2.74 -26.92 9.76
CA ALA A 123 -2.02 -25.80 9.19
C ALA A 123 -1.88 -25.85 7.64
N ASP A 124 -2.17 -26.99 7.00
CA ASP A 124 -2.28 -27.07 5.53
C ASP A 124 -3.61 -26.52 5.02
N GLY A 125 -4.57 -26.33 5.91
CA GLY A 125 -5.87 -25.77 5.59
C GLY A 125 -6.84 -26.76 4.95
N LEU A 126 -8.06 -26.29 4.76
CA LEU A 126 -9.18 -27.01 4.15
C LEU A 126 -9.42 -26.49 2.75
N ASP A 127 -9.84 -27.38 1.85
CA ASP A 127 -10.33 -26.95 0.53
C ASP A 127 -11.55 -26.03 0.68
N ARG A 128 -11.63 -25.03 -0.19
CA ARG A 128 -12.69 -24.04 -0.16
C ARG A 128 -14.01 -24.68 -0.57
N GLY A 129 -15.01 -24.52 0.29
CA GLY A 129 -16.40 -24.78 -0.06
C GLY A 129 -16.98 -23.65 -0.90
N TRP A 130 -18.19 -23.85 -1.45
CA TRP A 130 -18.86 -22.83 -2.29
C TRP A 130 -19.06 -21.49 -1.56
N LYS A 131 -19.28 -21.48 -0.24
CA LYS A 131 -19.39 -20.27 0.59
C LYS A 131 -18.06 -19.52 0.70
N ASP A 132 -16.94 -20.23 0.62
CA ASP A 132 -15.61 -19.64 0.75
C ASP A 132 -15.14 -18.96 -0.54
N LEU A 133 -15.83 -19.22 -1.68
CA LEU A 133 -15.49 -18.60 -2.96
C LEU A 133 -15.80 -17.09 -3.00
N ILE A 134 -16.75 -16.64 -2.18
CA ILE A 134 -17.14 -15.22 -2.09
C ILE A 134 -16.46 -14.50 -0.91
N ARG A 135 -15.65 -15.20 -0.12
CA ARG A 135 -14.93 -14.65 1.03
C ARG A 135 -13.56 -14.14 0.62
N GLN A 136 -13.17 -13.02 1.20
CA GLN A 136 -11.82 -12.47 1.10
C GLN A 136 -10.94 -13.05 2.20
N PHE A 137 -9.77 -13.57 1.83
CA PHE A 137 -8.80 -14.15 2.75
C PHE A 137 -7.48 -13.37 2.69
N PRO A 138 -6.65 -13.39 3.74
CA PRO A 138 -5.31 -12.80 3.71
C PRO A 138 -4.48 -13.26 2.50
N LEU A 139 -4.57 -14.54 2.17
CA LEU A 139 -3.95 -15.14 0.99
C LEU A 139 -4.99 -16.01 0.26
N ASN A 140 -5.57 -15.48 -0.83
CA ASN A 140 -6.61 -16.19 -1.55
C ASN A 140 -6.11 -17.44 -2.29
N SER A 141 -4.82 -17.57 -2.57
CA SER A 141 -4.24 -18.80 -3.12
C SER A 141 -4.09 -19.92 -2.07
N ALA A 142 -4.07 -19.58 -0.77
CA ALA A 142 -4.00 -20.59 0.30
C ALA A 142 -5.38 -21.12 0.67
N LYS A 143 -5.40 -22.32 1.27
CA LYS A 143 -6.61 -22.99 1.77
C LYS A 143 -7.17 -22.29 3.01
N VAL A 144 -8.44 -22.53 3.33
CA VAL A 144 -9.09 -22.00 4.55
C VAL A 144 -8.41 -22.56 5.79
N GLY A 145 -8.01 -21.67 6.71
CA GLY A 145 -7.31 -22.05 7.94
C GLY A 145 -5.82 -22.38 7.77
N ALA A 146 -5.29 -22.44 6.54
CA ALA A 146 -3.86 -22.69 6.34
C ALA A 146 -3.00 -21.67 7.10
N LEU A 147 -1.84 -22.08 7.60
CA LEU A 147 -0.89 -21.12 8.17
C LEU A 147 -0.26 -20.29 7.07
N VAL A 148 -0.30 -18.98 7.21
CA VAL A 148 0.31 -18.00 6.33
C VAL A 148 1.20 -17.06 7.13
N GLY A 149 2.20 -16.48 6.46
CA GLY A 149 3.10 -15.51 7.04
C GLY A 149 3.18 -14.24 6.20
N ARG A 150 3.67 -13.17 6.81
CA ARG A 150 4.12 -11.95 6.10
C ARG A 150 5.34 -11.36 6.80
N VAL A 151 6.16 -10.65 6.05
CA VAL A 151 7.30 -9.89 6.61
C VAL A 151 7.13 -8.42 6.27
N SER A 152 7.11 -7.55 7.28
CA SER A 152 6.99 -6.10 7.09
C SER A 152 7.35 -5.34 8.36
N ASP A 153 7.96 -4.15 8.20
CA ASP A 153 8.12 -3.17 9.29
C ASP A 153 7.11 -2.03 9.22
N ILE A 154 6.43 -1.88 8.09
CA ILE A 154 5.62 -0.72 7.73
C ILE A 154 4.19 -1.09 7.32
N GLY A 155 3.53 -1.99 8.04
CA GLY A 155 2.13 -2.32 7.81
C GLY A 155 1.91 -3.39 6.74
N ALA A 156 1.10 -3.09 5.71
CA ALA A 156 0.68 -4.07 4.73
C ALA A 156 1.85 -4.64 3.91
N SER A 157 1.84 -5.95 3.71
CA SER A 157 2.78 -6.67 2.84
C SER A 157 2.11 -7.90 2.24
N VAL A 158 2.66 -8.41 1.15
CA VAL A 158 2.11 -9.60 0.49
C VAL A 158 2.33 -10.82 1.36
N PRO A 159 1.28 -11.52 1.81
CA PRO A 159 1.41 -12.76 2.57
C PRO A 159 1.94 -13.91 1.69
N PHE A 160 2.56 -14.89 2.34
CA PHE A 160 3.02 -16.13 1.72
C PHE A 160 2.48 -17.35 2.46
N SER A 161 2.33 -18.47 1.74
CA SER A 161 1.86 -19.73 2.32
C SER A 161 2.98 -20.43 3.08
N ILE A 162 2.64 -21.03 4.23
CA ILE A 162 3.53 -21.84 5.04
C ILE A 162 3.05 -23.29 5.06
N GLY A 163 1.81 -23.54 5.49
CA GLY A 163 1.26 -24.88 5.69
C GLY A 163 1.75 -25.57 6.96
N ALA A 164 1.58 -26.89 7.06
CA ALA A 164 1.99 -27.70 8.21
C ALA A 164 3.52 -27.90 8.28
N ALA A 165 4.19 -27.94 7.13
CA ALA A 165 5.64 -27.99 7.04
C ALA A 165 6.06 -27.31 5.73
N GLY A 166 7.05 -26.43 5.82
CA GLY A 166 7.52 -25.71 4.65
C GLY A 166 8.82 -24.97 4.89
N GLN A 167 9.49 -24.63 3.80
CA GLN A 167 10.64 -23.77 3.81
C GLN A 167 10.32 -22.53 2.98
N VAL A 168 10.54 -21.35 3.54
CA VAL A 168 10.26 -20.07 2.90
C VAL A 168 11.52 -19.23 2.91
N THR A 169 11.90 -18.72 1.75
CA THR A 169 12.90 -17.65 1.63
C THR A 169 12.20 -16.32 1.85
N MET A 170 12.67 -15.52 2.80
CA MET A 170 12.04 -14.24 3.16
C MET A 170 12.07 -13.28 1.98
N PRO A 171 10.91 -12.81 1.51
CA PRO A 171 10.82 -11.98 0.32
C PRO A 171 11.36 -10.55 0.55
N THR A 172 11.38 -10.10 1.79
CA THR A 172 11.78 -8.73 2.17
C THR A 172 12.38 -8.74 3.58
N THR A 173 13.08 -7.66 3.94
CA THR A 173 13.54 -7.42 5.31
C THR A 173 12.39 -6.86 6.14
N GLY A 174 12.27 -7.27 7.42
CA GLY A 174 11.25 -6.79 8.34
C GLY A 174 10.86 -7.81 9.40
N LYS A 175 9.87 -7.49 10.21
CA LYS A 175 9.31 -8.40 11.23
C LYS A 175 8.43 -9.47 10.61
N LEU A 176 8.57 -10.70 11.13
CA LEU A 176 7.69 -11.82 10.76
C LEU A 176 6.38 -11.73 11.53
N PHE A 177 5.28 -11.87 10.80
CA PHE A 177 3.94 -12.06 11.34
C PHE A 177 3.37 -13.38 10.85
N LEU A 178 2.62 -14.07 11.71
CA LEU A 178 1.97 -15.35 11.42
C LEU A 178 0.46 -15.24 11.65
N ARG A 179 -0.31 -15.98 10.85
CA ARG A 179 -1.77 -15.96 10.94
C ARG A 179 -2.38 -17.25 10.36
N ALA A 180 -3.54 -17.65 10.87
CA ALA A 180 -4.40 -18.58 10.14
C ALA A 180 -5.12 -17.85 8.99
N ASN A 181 -5.20 -18.47 7.83
CA ASN A 181 -5.85 -17.91 6.64
C ASN A 181 -7.37 -17.97 6.77
N LEU A 182 -7.92 -17.05 7.56
CA LEU A 182 -9.34 -16.93 7.83
C LEU A 182 -9.85 -15.58 7.34
N SER A 183 -11.03 -15.56 6.72
CA SER A 183 -11.75 -14.32 6.39
C SER A 183 -12.24 -13.63 7.67
N SER A 184 -12.56 -12.34 7.58
CA SER A 184 -12.98 -11.54 8.75
C SER A 184 -14.28 -12.03 9.38
N ASP A 185 -15.14 -12.72 8.62
CA ASP A 185 -16.41 -13.29 9.07
C ASP A 185 -16.28 -14.74 9.61
N LEU A 186 -15.08 -15.33 9.59
CA LEU A 186 -14.83 -16.70 9.96
C LEU A 186 -13.94 -16.77 11.21
N THR A 187 -14.53 -17.15 12.33
CA THR A 187 -13.80 -17.37 13.58
C THR A 187 -13.42 -18.83 13.77
N ALA A 188 -12.41 -19.08 14.58
CA ALA A 188 -11.95 -20.43 14.93
C ALA A 188 -11.55 -20.52 16.40
N THR A 189 -11.60 -21.74 16.94
CA THR A 189 -11.03 -22.11 18.25
C THR A 189 -9.93 -23.13 18.05
N GLY A 190 -9.05 -23.28 19.04
CA GLY A 190 -7.85 -24.13 18.93
C GLY A 190 -6.58 -23.31 18.73
N GLU A 191 -5.46 -23.98 18.49
CA GLU A 191 -4.18 -23.31 18.25
C GLU A 191 -3.28 -24.12 17.32
N TYR A 192 -2.48 -23.41 16.53
CA TYR A 192 -1.27 -23.96 15.90
C TYR A 192 -0.06 -23.68 16.77
N LYS A 193 0.76 -24.71 17.02
CA LYS A 193 2.10 -24.58 17.57
C LYS A 193 3.09 -24.58 16.43
N VAL A 194 3.76 -23.46 16.22
CA VAL A 194 4.62 -23.20 15.08
C VAL A 194 6.07 -23.19 15.54
N ASN A 195 6.82 -24.23 15.18
CA ASN A 195 8.26 -24.27 15.36
C ASN A 195 8.93 -23.72 14.10
N VAL A 196 9.80 -22.74 14.26
CA VAL A 196 10.53 -22.10 13.17
C VAL A 196 12.02 -22.22 13.41
N LYS A 197 12.75 -22.68 12.38
CA LYS A 197 14.20 -22.70 12.36
C LYS A 197 14.69 -21.75 11.26
N PHE A 198 15.47 -20.74 11.64
CA PHE A 198 16.07 -19.80 10.72
C PHE A 198 17.48 -20.24 10.32
N THR A 199 17.79 -20.05 9.05
CA THR A 199 19.11 -20.30 8.48
C THR A 199 19.55 -19.02 7.80
N GLU A 200 20.74 -18.55 8.15
CA GLU A 200 21.30 -17.35 7.51
C GLU A 200 21.36 -17.54 5.97
N PRO A 201 21.12 -16.47 5.20
CA PRO A 201 21.26 -16.52 3.76
C PRO A 201 22.66 -17.01 3.41
N GLN A 202 22.78 -17.96 2.48
CA GLN A 202 24.08 -18.31 1.95
C GLN A 202 24.70 -17.03 1.35
N LYS A 203 25.84 -16.59 1.89
CA LYS A 203 26.61 -15.47 1.34
C LYS A 203 27.09 -15.89 -0.05
N PHE A 204 26.26 -15.73 -1.05
CA PHE A 204 26.78 -15.69 -2.41
C PHE A 204 27.77 -14.52 -2.43
N LYS A 205 29.04 -14.82 -2.67
CA LYS A 205 30.03 -13.81 -3.05
C LYS A 205 29.60 -13.27 -4.43
N THR A 206 28.60 -12.40 -4.43
CA THR A 206 28.42 -11.50 -5.56
C THR A 206 29.66 -10.62 -5.52
N ASN A 207 30.55 -10.80 -6.47
CA ASN A 207 31.50 -9.76 -6.87
C ASN A 207 30.63 -8.61 -7.40
N VAL A 208 29.99 -7.87 -6.52
CA VAL A 208 29.44 -6.56 -6.84
C VAL A 208 30.69 -5.72 -7.06
N LEU A 209 31.07 -5.56 -8.33
CA LEU A 209 31.89 -4.42 -8.73
C LEU A 209 31.20 -3.24 -8.07
N ALA A 210 31.89 -2.61 -7.11
CA ALA A 210 31.39 -1.41 -6.47
C ALA A 210 31.02 -0.44 -7.60
N ALA A 211 29.71 -0.19 -7.76
CA ALA A 211 29.26 0.84 -8.69
C ALA A 211 29.99 2.12 -8.27
N PRO A 212 30.52 2.91 -9.22
CA PRO A 212 31.18 4.17 -8.88
C PRO A 212 30.25 4.95 -7.97
N ALA A 213 30.79 5.49 -6.87
CA ALA A 213 30.01 6.25 -5.90
C ALA A 213 29.33 7.41 -6.62
N SER A 214 28.03 7.26 -6.91
CA SER A 214 27.24 8.33 -7.52
C SER A 214 27.11 9.48 -6.51
N SER A 215 27.19 10.70 -7.01
CA SER A 215 26.97 11.89 -6.15
C SER A 215 25.61 11.79 -5.46
N PRO A 216 25.51 12.21 -4.18
CA PRO A 216 24.21 12.19 -3.50
C PRO A 216 23.19 13.02 -4.26
N ILE A 217 21.93 12.54 -4.34
CA ILE A 217 20.86 13.23 -5.08
C ILE A 217 20.66 14.68 -4.61
N SER A 218 20.92 14.95 -3.33
CA SER A 218 20.83 16.31 -2.76
C SER A 218 21.81 17.31 -3.37
N THR A 219 22.88 16.85 -4.04
CA THR A 219 23.83 17.70 -4.76
C THR A 219 23.53 17.82 -6.25
N LEU A 220 22.68 16.95 -6.78
CA LEU A 220 22.33 16.87 -8.21
C LEU A 220 21.00 17.53 -8.52
N ILE A 221 20.09 17.60 -7.55
CA ILE A 221 18.75 18.14 -7.71
C ILE A 221 18.64 19.54 -7.05
N THR A 222 17.82 20.38 -7.64
CA THR A 222 17.55 21.73 -7.13
C THR A 222 16.04 22.01 -7.11
N PRO A 223 15.54 23.00 -6.36
CA PRO A 223 14.14 23.42 -6.44
C PRO A 223 13.69 23.74 -7.86
N ALA A 224 14.55 24.33 -8.70
CA ALA A 224 14.26 24.69 -10.08
C ALA A 224 13.90 23.49 -10.96
N ASN A 225 14.34 22.27 -10.64
CA ASN A 225 13.91 21.06 -11.34
C ASN A 225 12.41 20.79 -11.22
N PHE A 226 11.73 21.44 -10.27
CA PHE A 226 10.29 21.27 -10.06
C PHE A 226 9.46 22.46 -10.56
N ASP A 227 10.07 23.55 -11.06
CA ASP A 227 9.35 24.77 -11.46
C ASP A 227 8.42 24.54 -12.67
N THR A 228 8.79 23.62 -13.57
CA THR A 228 7.97 23.24 -14.74
C THR A 228 7.04 22.05 -14.48
N ILE A 229 7.11 21.44 -13.29
CA ILE A 229 6.28 20.28 -12.92
C ILE A 229 5.01 20.79 -12.26
N PRO A 230 3.80 20.49 -12.81
CA PRO A 230 2.56 20.86 -12.16
C PRO A 230 2.49 20.27 -10.74
N ARG A 231 2.06 21.08 -9.77
CA ARG A 231 1.99 20.66 -8.36
C ARG A 231 0.86 19.68 -8.08
N ARG A 232 -0.12 19.57 -8.98
CA ARG A 232 -1.30 18.73 -8.84
C ARG A 232 -1.61 18.01 -10.15
N VAL A 233 -2.16 16.83 -10.00
CA VAL A 233 -2.78 16.08 -11.10
C VAL A 233 -4.18 16.62 -11.39
N THR A 234 -4.75 16.28 -12.54
CA THR A 234 -6.12 16.65 -12.93
C THR A 234 -6.93 15.42 -13.34
N ASP A 235 -8.25 15.53 -13.33
CA ASP A 235 -9.16 14.44 -13.75
C ASP A 235 -9.41 14.42 -15.28
N THR A 236 -8.86 15.37 -16.03
CA THR A 236 -8.94 15.43 -17.49
C THR A 236 -7.61 15.82 -18.13
N ALA A 237 -7.41 15.45 -19.41
CA ALA A 237 -6.19 15.71 -20.17
C ALA A 237 -5.99 17.18 -20.58
N SER A 238 -7.02 18.01 -20.53
CA SER A 238 -6.99 19.37 -21.13
C SER A 238 -6.51 20.48 -20.18
N GLY A 239 -5.98 20.15 -19.00
CA GLY A 239 -5.61 21.14 -17.99
C GLY A 239 -6.80 21.90 -17.37
N ASN A 240 -7.99 21.78 -17.96
CA ASN A 240 -9.25 22.38 -17.47
C ASN A 240 -10.00 21.45 -16.51
N GLY A 241 -9.41 20.32 -16.13
CA GLY A 241 -9.96 19.37 -15.18
C GLY A 241 -9.92 19.88 -13.75
N ASN A 242 -10.72 19.23 -12.89
CA ASN A 242 -10.64 19.50 -11.47
C ASN A 242 -9.26 19.10 -10.94
N PRO A 243 -8.57 19.98 -10.21
CA PRO A 243 -7.29 19.63 -9.63
C PRO A 243 -7.47 18.57 -8.56
N GLY A 244 -6.68 17.49 -8.67
CA GLY A 244 -6.68 16.32 -7.77
C GLY A 244 -5.54 16.35 -6.76
N ASP A 245 -4.90 15.20 -6.59
CA ASP A 245 -3.88 14.97 -5.60
C ASP A 245 -2.59 15.75 -5.90
N MET A 246 -1.79 15.98 -4.86
CA MET A 246 -0.52 16.68 -4.97
C MET A 246 0.59 15.75 -5.48
N VAL A 247 1.51 16.28 -6.30
CA VAL A 247 2.79 15.63 -6.59
C VAL A 247 3.67 15.73 -5.35
N ASN A 248 3.96 14.61 -4.70
CA ASN A 248 4.63 14.56 -3.39
C ASN A 248 5.90 13.69 -3.34
N PHE A 249 6.20 12.94 -4.41
CA PHE A 249 7.46 12.21 -4.53
C PHE A 249 8.03 12.24 -5.95
N ALA A 250 9.33 11.93 -6.07
CA ALA A 250 10.01 11.78 -7.34
C ALA A 250 11.10 10.71 -7.28
N LEU A 251 11.38 10.09 -8.43
CA LEU A 251 12.38 9.04 -8.59
C LEU A 251 13.32 9.40 -9.73
N VAL A 252 14.62 9.16 -9.55
CA VAL A 252 15.63 9.31 -10.61
C VAL A 252 16.13 7.93 -10.99
N GLY A 253 15.83 7.50 -12.21
CA GLY A 253 16.18 6.16 -12.68
C GLY A 253 15.55 5.80 -14.01
N THR A 254 15.97 4.69 -14.59
CA THR A 254 15.35 4.11 -15.78
C THR A 254 13.95 3.57 -15.46
N GLU A 255 13.14 3.35 -16.46
CA GLU A 255 11.82 2.76 -16.30
C GLU A 255 11.86 1.39 -15.62
N GLN A 256 12.87 0.59 -15.96
CA GLN A 256 13.03 -0.73 -15.38
C GLN A 256 13.38 -0.64 -13.89
N GLU A 257 14.30 0.26 -13.51
CA GLU A 257 14.64 0.49 -12.09
C GLU A 257 13.44 0.96 -11.28
N VAL A 258 12.58 1.81 -11.86
CA VAL A 258 11.33 2.24 -11.20
C VAL A 258 10.41 1.03 -10.95
N LYS A 259 10.19 0.19 -11.96
CA LYS A 259 9.35 -1.01 -11.84
C LYS A 259 9.91 -1.99 -10.80
N ASP A 260 11.21 -2.23 -10.84
CA ASP A 260 11.88 -3.15 -9.92
C ASP A 260 11.90 -2.62 -8.49
N ALA A 261 12.07 -1.31 -8.30
CA ALA A 261 12.02 -0.67 -6.98
C ALA A 261 10.65 -0.82 -6.33
N PHE A 262 9.55 -0.51 -7.05
CA PHE A 262 8.20 -0.69 -6.52
C PHE A 262 7.90 -2.16 -6.20
N LYS A 263 8.27 -3.08 -7.10
CA LYS A 263 8.11 -4.52 -6.87
C LYS A 263 8.87 -5.00 -5.64
N ALA A 264 10.14 -4.62 -5.49
CA ALA A 264 10.97 -4.99 -4.35
C ALA A 264 10.45 -4.40 -3.03
N ALA A 265 9.85 -3.19 -3.08
CA ALA A 265 9.21 -2.54 -1.94
C ALA A 265 7.78 -3.08 -1.66
N GLY A 266 7.32 -4.14 -2.36
CA GLY A 266 6.04 -4.79 -2.11
C GLY A 266 4.82 -4.05 -2.64
N TRP A 267 5.00 -3.15 -3.61
CA TRP A 267 3.92 -2.49 -4.33
C TRP A 267 3.46 -3.35 -5.52
N VAL A 268 2.16 -3.41 -5.74
CA VAL A 268 1.53 -4.16 -6.82
C VAL A 268 1.10 -3.20 -7.93
N ALA A 269 1.46 -3.50 -9.17
CA ALA A 269 0.99 -2.74 -10.32
C ALA A 269 -0.54 -2.86 -10.46
N VAL A 270 -1.20 -1.73 -10.71
CA VAL A 270 -2.67 -1.66 -10.82
C VAL A 270 -3.09 -1.69 -12.27
N ASP A 271 -4.19 -2.39 -12.56
CA ASP A 271 -4.77 -2.47 -13.90
C ASP A 271 -5.16 -1.08 -14.44
N LYS A 272 -4.85 -0.84 -15.71
CA LYS A 272 -5.04 0.47 -16.36
C LYS A 272 -6.48 0.72 -16.82
N SER A 273 -7.28 -0.33 -17.02
CA SER A 273 -8.64 -0.23 -17.53
C SER A 273 -9.64 -1.07 -16.75
N VAL A 274 -10.92 -0.72 -16.85
CA VAL A 274 -12.01 -1.52 -16.27
C VAL A 274 -12.07 -2.92 -16.89
N GLN A 275 -11.74 -3.04 -18.18
CA GLN A 275 -11.74 -4.33 -18.87
C GLN A 275 -10.60 -5.22 -18.38
N ASP A 276 -9.37 -4.66 -18.25
CA ASP A 276 -8.23 -5.37 -17.67
C ASP A 276 -8.54 -5.76 -16.22
N ALA A 277 -9.17 -4.87 -15.46
CA ALA A 277 -9.59 -5.13 -14.08
C ALA A 277 -10.61 -6.26 -13.98
N ILE A 278 -11.61 -6.33 -14.86
CA ILE A 278 -12.59 -7.42 -14.90
C ILE A 278 -11.89 -8.74 -15.22
N LEU A 279 -11.02 -8.74 -16.22
CA LEU A 279 -10.26 -9.93 -16.61
C LEU A 279 -9.33 -10.39 -15.49
N SER A 280 -8.55 -9.46 -14.92
CA SER A 280 -7.62 -9.76 -13.82
C SER A 280 -8.36 -10.22 -12.58
N GLY A 281 -9.50 -9.60 -12.24
CA GLY A 281 -10.35 -10.02 -11.12
C GLY A 281 -10.95 -11.42 -11.34
N LEU A 282 -11.37 -11.73 -12.55
CA LEU A 282 -11.83 -13.07 -12.92
C LEU A 282 -10.67 -14.10 -12.81
N MET A 283 -9.51 -13.77 -13.35
CA MET A 283 -8.33 -14.63 -13.29
C MET A 283 -7.85 -14.82 -11.84
N ALA A 284 -7.81 -13.75 -11.03
CA ALA A 284 -7.48 -13.85 -9.61
C ALA A 284 -8.47 -14.76 -8.85
N THR A 285 -9.76 -14.67 -9.15
CA THR A 285 -10.78 -15.55 -8.58
C THR A 285 -10.56 -17.01 -9.00
N LEU A 286 -10.26 -17.26 -10.27
CA LEU A 286 -9.97 -18.60 -10.77
C LEU A 286 -8.67 -19.17 -10.17
N ASN A 287 -7.65 -18.34 -10.01
CA ASN A 287 -6.36 -18.71 -9.44
C ASN A 287 -6.37 -18.69 -7.90
N ARG A 288 -7.47 -18.28 -7.27
CA ARG A 288 -7.60 -18.12 -5.81
C ARG A 288 -6.60 -17.11 -5.23
N GLU A 289 -6.32 -16.05 -5.96
CA GLU A 289 -5.45 -14.96 -5.54
C GLU A 289 -6.26 -13.77 -5.02
N ALA A 290 -5.67 -12.97 -4.13
CA ALA A 290 -6.29 -11.71 -3.71
C ALA A 290 -6.18 -10.68 -4.85
N TYR A 291 -7.30 -10.10 -5.27
CA TYR A 291 -7.29 -9.02 -6.24
C TYR A 291 -6.95 -7.69 -5.56
N THR A 292 -5.66 -7.49 -5.32
CA THR A 292 -5.12 -6.24 -4.72
C THR A 292 -4.87 -5.14 -5.76
N ALA A 293 -4.91 -5.48 -7.04
CA ALA A 293 -4.73 -4.56 -8.17
C ALA A 293 -6.05 -3.92 -8.65
N MET A 294 -6.95 -3.58 -7.72
CA MET A 294 -8.23 -2.94 -8.06
C MET A 294 -8.01 -1.66 -8.87
N PRO A 295 -8.83 -1.39 -9.90
CA PRO A 295 -8.62 -0.28 -10.81
C PRO A 295 -8.64 1.05 -10.07
N MET A 296 -7.81 1.95 -10.54
CA MET A 296 -7.74 3.33 -10.08
C MET A 296 -8.22 4.26 -11.20
N SER A 297 -8.79 5.40 -10.81
CA SER A 297 -9.16 6.44 -11.77
C SER A 297 -7.93 6.90 -12.57
N THR A 298 -8.10 7.10 -13.87
CA THR A 298 -7.09 7.75 -14.69
C THR A 298 -6.99 9.21 -14.26
N LEU A 299 -5.77 9.64 -13.93
CA LEU A 299 -5.44 11.04 -13.67
C LEU A 299 -4.38 11.53 -14.66
N TYR A 300 -4.26 12.81 -14.80
CA TYR A 300 -3.45 13.45 -15.82
C TYR A 300 -2.43 14.39 -15.19
N LEU A 301 -1.21 14.33 -15.72
CA LEU A 301 -0.13 15.29 -15.49
C LEU A 301 0.59 15.47 -16.82
N PHE A 302 1.09 16.65 -17.14
CA PHE A 302 1.66 16.96 -18.46
C PHE A 302 0.68 16.65 -19.62
N ASP A 303 -0.61 16.93 -19.42
CA ASP A 303 -1.70 16.68 -20.38
C ASP A 303 -1.83 15.22 -20.86
N ARG A 304 -1.30 14.27 -20.14
CA ARG A 304 -1.33 12.84 -20.45
C ARG A 304 -1.62 11.97 -19.22
N PRO A 305 -2.18 10.77 -19.43
CA PRO A 305 -2.45 9.85 -18.33
C PRO A 305 -1.15 9.36 -17.66
N GLN A 306 -1.26 8.85 -16.46
CA GLN A 306 -0.14 8.24 -15.75
C GLN A 306 0.51 7.09 -16.57
N ASP A 307 1.84 6.99 -16.47
CA ASP A 307 2.59 5.89 -17.09
C ASP A 307 2.42 4.60 -16.32
N MET A 308 2.41 4.70 -14.98
CA MET A 308 2.31 3.57 -14.07
C MET A 308 1.42 3.90 -12.88
N SER A 309 0.77 2.86 -12.33
CA SER A 309 0.00 2.94 -11.11
C SER A 309 0.34 1.77 -10.20
N TYR A 310 0.43 2.03 -8.91
CA TYR A 310 0.72 1.01 -7.92
C TYR A 310 -0.20 1.15 -6.72
N ALA A 311 -0.49 0.02 -6.08
CA ALA A 311 -1.21 -0.03 -4.82
C ALA A 311 -0.52 -0.99 -3.85
N ARG A 312 -0.76 -0.75 -2.56
CA ARG A 312 -0.36 -1.63 -1.47
C ARG A 312 -1.47 -1.63 -0.42
N ALA A 313 -1.95 -2.80 -0.05
CA ALA A 313 -3.06 -2.94 0.90
C ALA A 313 -2.98 -4.28 1.64
N ASP A 314 -3.63 -4.35 2.81
CA ASP A 314 -4.01 -5.64 3.38
C ASP A 314 -5.13 -6.24 2.51
N PRO A 315 -5.00 -7.49 2.05
CA PRO A 315 -6.01 -8.13 1.21
C PRO A 315 -7.43 -8.11 1.79
N LEU A 316 -7.57 -8.05 3.12
CA LEU A 316 -8.87 -7.97 3.80
C LEU A 316 -9.48 -6.57 3.81
N LEU A 317 -8.66 -5.52 3.64
CA LEU A 317 -9.07 -4.12 3.74
C LEU A 317 -8.95 -3.36 2.42
N VAL A 318 -8.53 -4.02 1.34
CA VAL A 318 -8.21 -3.40 0.04
C VAL A 318 -9.32 -2.50 -0.52
N ALA A 319 -10.57 -2.77 -0.18
CA ALA A 319 -11.71 -1.98 -0.64
C ALA A 319 -11.88 -0.66 0.12
N ALA A 320 -11.43 -0.57 1.38
CA ALA A 320 -11.64 0.58 2.25
C ALA A 320 -10.33 1.29 2.62
N GLU A 321 -9.24 0.55 2.73
CA GLU A 321 -7.94 1.07 3.17
C GLU A 321 -6.86 0.60 2.20
N ARG A 322 -6.25 1.55 1.48
CA ARG A 322 -5.29 1.24 0.44
C ARG A 322 -4.31 2.39 0.25
N HIS A 323 -3.02 2.07 0.30
CA HIS A 323 -1.97 2.94 -0.21
C HIS A 323 -1.98 2.88 -1.72
N HIS A 324 -2.03 4.01 -2.41
CA HIS A 324 -2.02 4.03 -3.86
C HIS A 324 -1.30 5.24 -4.42
N LEU A 325 -0.70 5.05 -5.58
CA LEU A 325 0.09 6.10 -6.22
C LEU A 325 0.05 6.00 -7.74
N ARG A 326 0.38 7.10 -8.37
CA ARG A 326 0.53 7.21 -9.82
C ARG A 326 1.86 7.88 -10.14
N VAL A 327 2.47 7.47 -11.25
CA VAL A 327 3.81 7.92 -11.67
C VAL A 327 3.78 8.39 -13.11
N TRP A 328 4.45 9.51 -13.36
CA TRP A 328 4.64 10.09 -14.70
C TRP A 328 6.12 10.31 -14.95
N LYS A 329 6.58 9.99 -16.16
CA LYS A 329 7.91 10.36 -16.63
C LYS A 329 7.91 11.85 -16.99
N SER A 330 8.81 12.64 -16.43
CA SER A 330 8.99 14.03 -16.87
C SER A 330 9.96 14.11 -18.05
N ASP A 331 10.06 15.28 -18.68
CA ASP A 331 11.04 15.54 -19.73
C ASP A 331 12.44 15.84 -19.18
N GLN A 332 12.59 15.84 -17.86
CA GLN A 332 13.84 16.18 -17.20
C GLN A 332 14.73 14.98 -16.99
N MET A 333 16.03 15.25 -17.01
CA MET A 333 17.09 14.31 -16.71
C MET A 333 17.92 14.85 -15.55
N ILE A 334 18.23 14.01 -14.58
CA ILE A 334 19.13 14.33 -13.47
C ILE A 334 20.36 13.40 -13.60
N ASP A 335 21.51 14.00 -13.80
CA ASP A 335 22.77 13.25 -14.03
C ASP A 335 22.63 12.17 -15.12
N GLY A 336 21.98 12.53 -16.24
CA GLY A 336 21.77 11.61 -17.38
C GLY A 336 20.69 10.53 -17.16
N ARG A 337 19.96 10.55 -16.03
CA ARG A 337 18.90 9.58 -15.70
C ARG A 337 17.54 10.25 -15.69
N PRO A 338 16.47 9.62 -16.21
CA PRO A 338 15.13 10.18 -16.22
C PRO A 338 14.62 10.56 -14.81
N LEU A 339 13.95 11.71 -14.72
CA LEU A 339 13.19 12.10 -13.54
C LEU A 339 11.73 11.67 -13.71
N TRP A 340 11.24 10.89 -12.77
CA TRP A 340 9.84 10.49 -12.65
C TRP A 340 9.24 11.24 -11.48
N VAL A 341 7.98 11.67 -11.61
CA VAL A 341 7.25 12.32 -10.53
C VAL A 341 5.97 11.56 -10.24
N GLY A 342 5.54 11.60 -8.99
CA GLY A 342 4.38 10.84 -8.58
C GLY A 342 3.51 11.55 -7.56
N SER A 343 2.28 11.07 -7.52
CA SER A 343 1.25 11.49 -6.58
C SER A 343 0.78 10.26 -5.81
N ALA A 344 0.87 10.31 -4.50
CA ALA A 344 0.52 9.20 -3.61
C ALA A 344 -0.44 9.68 -2.52
N THR A 345 -1.42 8.82 -2.24
CA THR A 345 -2.43 9.03 -1.20
C THR A 345 -2.81 7.71 -0.53
N HIS A 346 -3.31 7.80 0.69
CA HIS A 346 -3.80 6.67 1.45
C HIS A 346 -5.31 6.77 1.64
N ASP A 347 -6.05 5.77 1.16
CA ASP A 347 -7.49 5.63 1.43
C ASP A 347 -7.69 5.13 2.86
N ILE A 348 -8.52 5.83 3.65
CA ILE A 348 -8.83 5.51 5.05
C ILE A 348 -10.31 5.21 5.28
N GLY A 349 -11.04 4.90 4.22
CA GLY A 349 -12.47 4.60 4.26
C GLY A 349 -13.24 5.20 3.10
N PHE A 350 -14.51 5.52 3.35
CA PHE A 350 -15.43 6.09 2.37
C PHE A 350 -16.00 7.42 2.85
N GLU A 351 -16.27 8.32 1.91
CA GLU A 351 -16.96 9.59 2.17
C GLU A 351 -17.92 9.93 1.01
N LYS A 352 -18.67 11.01 1.19
CA LYS A 352 -19.54 11.52 0.14
C LYS A 352 -18.73 12.42 -0.80
N ASP A 353 -18.75 12.12 -2.10
CA ASP A 353 -18.21 13.01 -3.13
C ASP A 353 -19.01 14.32 -3.12
N GLN A 354 -18.35 15.42 -2.82
CA GLN A 354 -18.99 16.75 -2.69
C GLN A 354 -19.48 17.32 -4.02
N ARG A 355 -19.01 16.79 -5.16
CA ARG A 355 -19.41 17.24 -6.50
C ARG A 355 -20.60 16.45 -7.03
N THR A 356 -20.56 15.13 -6.91
CA THR A 356 -21.56 14.23 -7.52
C THR A 356 -22.60 13.75 -6.52
N GLY A 357 -22.32 13.87 -5.21
CA GLY A 357 -23.16 13.34 -4.14
C GLY A 357 -23.07 11.81 -3.98
N GLY A 358 -22.28 11.14 -4.80
CA GLY A 358 -22.00 9.70 -4.73
C GLY A 358 -21.06 9.33 -3.58
N VAL A 359 -20.77 8.04 -3.45
CA VAL A 359 -19.77 7.53 -2.51
C VAL A 359 -18.41 7.50 -3.20
N THR A 360 -17.39 8.00 -2.52
CA THR A 360 -15.98 7.99 -2.96
C THR A 360 -15.09 7.52 -1.83
N HIS A 361 -13.82 7.22 -2.13
CA HIS A 361 -12.81 6.96 -1.10
C HIS A 361 -12.48 8.25 -0.35
N LYS A 362 -12.31 8.11 0.96
CA LYS A 362 -11.79 9.16 1.83
C LYS A 362 -10.28 8.99 1.94
N ILE A 363 -9.52 9.99 1.56
CA ILE A 363 -8.06 9.98 1.74
C ILE A 363 -7.67 10.49 3.13
N ASP A 364 -6.52 10.04 3.64
CA ASP A 364 -5.89 10.65 4.82
C ASP A 364 -5.52 12.11 4.45
N PRO A 365 -6.04 13.11 5.18
CA PRO A 365 -5.73 14.52 4.88
C PRO A 365 -4.26 14.87 5.07
N GLU A 366 -3.53 14.14 5.90
CA GLU A 366 -2.09 14.32 6.15
C GLU A 366 -1.27 13.56 5.10
N ILE A 367 -1.26 14.07 3.86
CA ILE A 367 -0.68 13.35 2.71
C ILE A 367 0.83 13.15 2.80
N ASP A 368 1.52 13.87 3.67
CA ASP A 368 2.96 13.68 3.92
C ASP A 368 3.25 12.32 4.54
N LYS A 369 2.31 11.75 5.30
CA LYS A 369 2.44 10.38 5.81
C LYS A 369 2.60 9.37 4.68
N GLU A 370 1.85 9.55 3.59
CA GLU A 370 1.95 8.64 2.44
C GLU A 370 3.23 8.87 1.65
N ARG A 371 3.68 10.12 1.48
CA ARG A 371 5.01 10.43 0.95
C ARG A 371 6.11 9.71 1.75
N ASP A 372 6.07 9.82 3.05
CA ASP A 372 7.07 9.24 3.94
C ASP A 372 6.95 7.71 4.02
N TYR A 373 5.74 7.16 3.83
CA TYR A 373 5.51 5.72 3.70
C TYR A 373 6.20 5.13 2.46
N ILE A 374 6.17 5.84 1.31
CA ILE A 374 6.92 5.41 0.12
C ILE A 374 8.41 5.38 0.43
N LEU A 375 8.95 6.45 1.01
CA LEU A 375 10.36 6.52 1.40
C LEU A 375 10.74 5.35 2.31
N GLN A 376 9.96 5.09 3.36
CA GLN A 376 10.19 3.97 4.28
C GLN A 376 10.15 2.62 3.57
N SER A 377 9.19 2.41 2.65
CA SER A 377 9.08 1.17 1.89
C SER A 377 10.30 0.93 0.98
N PHE A 378 10.82 1.99 0.38
CA PHE A 378 12.01 1.94 -0.48
C PHE A 378 13.29 1.79 0.34
N ASP A 379 13.35 2.41 1.53
CA ASP A 379 14.48 2.25 2.46
C ASP A 379 14.56 0.80 2.97
N ALA A 380 13.44 0.22 3.41
CA ALA A 380 13.35 -1.17 3.84
C ALA A 380 13.78 -2.15 2.73
N ALA A 381 13.40 -1.89 1.48
CA ALA A 381 13.79 -2.68 0.32
C ALA A 381 15.24 -2.41 -0.15
N GLY A 382 15.86 -1.31 0.29
CA GLY A 382 17.23 -0.94 -0.06
C GLY A 382 17.42 -0.58 -1.53
N VAL A 383 16.39 -0.05 -2.20
CA VAL A 383 16.32 0.15 -3.66
C VAL A 383 16.81 1.50 -4.15
N TYR A 384 17.16 2.41 -3.27
CA TYR A 384 17.76 3.70 -3.64
C TYR A 384 19.16 3.88 -3.06
N SER A 385 19.97 4.72 -3.70
CA SER A 385 21.34 5.05 -3.30
C SER A 385 21.40 6.28 -2.40
N SER A 386 20.56 7.27 -2.66
CA SER A 386 20.46 8.51 -1.88
C SER A 386 19.06 9.11 -2.02
N ALA A 387 18.67 9.91 -1.01
CA ALA A 387 17.39 10.60 -1.00
C ALA A 387 17.52 12.03 -0.47
N ALA A 388 16.58 12.90 -0.84
CA ALA A 388 16.49 14.27 -0.35
C ALA A 388 15.03 14.73 -0.32
N TYR A 389 14.70 15.64 0.61
CA TYR A 389 13.51 16.46 0.50
C TYR A 389 13.81 17.72 -0.30
N VAL A 390 12.94 18.07 -1.21
CA VAL A 390 13.02 19.32 -1.99
C VAL A 390 11.81 20.17 -1.65
N MET A 391 12.06 21.39 -1.17
CA MET A 391 11.07 22.45 -1.08
C MET A 391 11.07 23.19 -2.43
N PRO A 392 10.05 23.03 -3.29
CA PRO A 392 9.99 23.73 -4.57
C PRO A 392 9.70 25.23 -4.39
N SER A 393 9.85 26.00 -5.46
CA SER A 393 9.60 27.45 -5.45
C SER A 393 8.13 27.82 -5.20
N ASN A 394 7.21 26.88 -5.49
CA ASN A 394 5.76 27.03 -5.33
C ASN A 394 5.18 25.88 -4.47
N PRO A 395 5.55 25.78 -3.18
CA PRO A 395 5.08 24.69 -2.33
C PRO A 395 3.57 24.77 -2.14
N MET A 396 2.92 23.60 -2.10
CA MET A 396 1.49 23.48 -1.84
C MET A 396 1.29 22.88 -0.46
N GLN A 397 0.69 23.63 0.45
CA GLN A 397 0.52 23.19 1.84
C GLN A 397 -0.91 22.80 2.17
N GLU A 398 -1.88 23.37 1.48
CA GLU A 398 -3.30 23.07 1.65
C GLU A 398 -4.00 23.07 0.30
N ALA A 399 -4.87 22.10 0.07
CA ALA A 399 -5.77 22.09 -1.08
C ALA A 399 -6.94 21.13 -0.86
N ARG A 400 -7.78 20.99 -1.91
CA ARG A 400 -8.85 19.98 -1.93
C ARG A 400 -8.61 18.99 -3.06
N THR A 401 -8.92 17.72 -2.81
CA THR A 401 -8.92 16.71 -3.86
C THR A 401 -9.98 16.98 -4.91
N ALA A 402 -9.91 16.27 -6.03
CA ALA A 402 -10.92 16.37 -7.07
C ALA A 402 -12.34 15.99 -6.58
N THR A 403 -12.48 15.21 -5.51
CA THR A 403 -13.75 14.82 -4.88
C THR A 403 -14.20 15.76 -3.76
N GLY A 404 -13.39 16.76 -3.43
CA GLY A 404 -13.70 17.82 -2.48
C GLY A 404 -13.14 17.65 -1.07
N GLY A 405 -12.51 16.52 -0.75
CA GLY A 405 -11.78 16.31 0.50
C GLY A 405 -10.58 17.27 0.63
N SER A 406 -10.34 17.83 1.81
CA SER A 406 -9.15 18.67 2.06
C SER A 406 -7.93 17.81 2.40
N PHE A 407 -6.75 18.32 2.09
CA PHE A 407 -5.48 17.74 2.53
C PHE A 407 -4.49 18.83 3.00
N HIS A 408 -3.53 18.39 3.81
CA HIS A 408 -2.44 19.19 4.36
C HIS A 408 -1.10 18.59 3.99
N SER A 409 -0.08 19.44 3.80
CA SER A 409 1.28 19.04 3.48
C SER A 409 2.27 20.09 3.98
N ASP A 410 3.50 19.69 4.27
CA ASP A 410 4.62 20.61 4.46
C ASP A 410 5.10 21.23 3.12
N GLY A 411 4.58 20.78 1.99
CA GLY A 411 4.89 21.27 0.63
C GLY A 411 6.13 20.64 0.00
N ARG A 412 6.88 19.79 0.72
CA ARG A 412 8.09 19.13 0.22
C ARG A 412 7.78 17.94 -0.68
N ILE A 413 8.72 17.66 -1.58
CA ILE A 413 8.75 16.45 -2.42
C ILE A 413 9.92 15.60 -1.94
N VAL A 414 9.69 14.30 -1.70
CA VAL A 414 10.80 13.37 -1.50
C VAL A 414 11.35 12.94 -2.86
N VAL A 415 12.67 12.99 -3.03
CA VAL A 415 13.36 12.56 -4.25
C VAL A 415 14.33 11.43 -3.92
N MET A 416 14.26 10.33 -4.66
CA MET A 416 15.11 9.16 -4.45
C MET A 416 15.85 8.80 -5.74
N ALA A 417 17.19 8.66 -5.67
CA ALA A 417 18.00 8.12 -6.76
C ALA A 417 18.03 6.59 -6.65
N LEU A 418 17.43 5.91 -7.62
CA LEU A 418 17.35 4.44 -7.62
C LEU A 418 18.73 3.79 -7.84
N LYS A 419 18.87 2.51 -7.52
CA LYS A 419 20.09 1.72 -7.73
C LYS A 419 20.04 0.95 -9.03
#